data_4c80b2e721c12bb8b0f0effddd782512
#
_entry.id   4c80b2e721c12bb8b0f0effddd782512
#
_cell.length_a   1.000
_cell.length_b   1.000
_cell.length_c   1.000
_cell.angle_alpha   90.00
_cell.angle_beta   90.00
_cell.angle_gamma   90.00
#
_symmetry.space_group_name_H-M   'P 1'
#
loop_
_entity.id
_entity.type
_entity.pdbx_description
1 polymer ?
#
loop_
_entity_poly.entity_id
_entity_poly.type
_entity_poly.pdbx_seq_one_letter_code
_entity_poly.pdbx_strand_id
1 'polypeptide(L)'
;MTEQSPFGIVACSLLAIMSAPALAQQVDYVLDTGVGTFNLGPAGFDANVTWLNVFDTVPGGELITEISVSYGDIADNSGNLGSDAVTLAILNDPTNDQDPSDAVVLSTTQATWVDTGFGEFVTYPIEPTVVDGVFFVAVVMDVIEGANPASADPNSPSAGTLSWLFYNPEPNLDDLGSSPFILHMSEGPFPAAWMVRATGVPNAGCPIDFNNDGTLDFFDVSAFLNAFLASDPIADLDGNGAFNFFDVSSFLNQYAAGCP
;
A
#
# COMPACT_ATOMS: atom_id res chain seq x y z
N MET A 1 -32.41 41.00 -64.12
CA MET A 1 -32.78 40.61 -62.76
C MET A 1 -31.94 39.39 -62.43
N THR A 2 -30.87 39.64 -61.71
CA THR A 2 -29.90 38.63 -61.36
C THR A 2 -30.01 38.44 -59.86
N GLU A 3 -30.53 37.27 -59.45
CA GLU A 3 -30.55 36.85 -57.99
C GLU A 3 -29.21 36.28 -57.59
N GLN A 4 -28.60 36.86 -56.58
CA GLN A 4 -27.42 36.33 -55.90
C GLN A 4 -27.86 35.40 -54.79
N SER A 5 -27.32 34.19 -54.81
CA SER A 5 -27.45 33.19 -53.74
C SER A 5 -26.46 33.50 -52.63
N PRO A 6 -26.84 33.46 -51.36
CA PRO A 6 -25.88 33.64 -50.26
C PRO A 6 -25.16 32.31 -49.91
N PHE A 7 -23.84 32.38 -49.89
CA PHE A 7 -22.97 31.33 -49.37
C PHE A 7 -23.21 31.17 -47.85
N GLY A 8 -23.73 30.01 -47.45
CA GLY A 8 -23.80 29.62 -46.07
C GLY A 8 -22.45 29.08 -45.57
N ILE A 9 -21.87 29.75 -44.60
CA ILE A 9 -20.68 29.28 -43.87
C ILE A 9 -21.13 28.19 -42.92
N VAL A 10 -20.74 26.93 -43.17
CA VAL A 10 -20.91 25.84 -42.21
C VAL A 10 -19.75 25.94 -41.24
N ALA A 11 -20.02 26.43 -40.04
CA ALA A 11 -19.09 26.38 -38.92
C ALA A 11 -18.99 24.92 -38.41
N CYS A 12 -17.88 24.25 -38.70
CA CYS A 12 -17.55 22.97 -38.15
C CYS A 12 -17.04 23.17 -36.71
N SER A 13 -17.92 22.97 -35.74
CA SER A 13 -17.51 22.98 -34.32
C SER A 13 -16.70 21.71 -34.02
N LEU A 14 -15.39 21.85 -33.90
CA LEU A 14 -14.55 20.82 -33.30
C LEU A 14 -14.92 20.66 -31.86
N LEU A 15 -15.68 19.61 -31.55
CA LEU A 15 -15.90 19.18 -30.17
C LEU A 15 -14.59 18.52 -29.71
N ALA A 16 -13.78 19.24 -28.95
CA ALA A 16 -12.65 18.62 -28.25
C ALA A 16 -13.20 17.66 -27.19
N ILE A 17 -13.12 16.37 -27.49
CA ILE A 17 -13.37 15.33 -26.51
C ILE A 17 -12.19 15.38 -25.53
N MET A 18 -12.36 16.11 -24.43
CA MET A 18 -11.47 15.98 -23.29
C MET A 18 -11.67 14.56 -22.74
N SER A 19 -10.74 13.66 -23.00
CA SER A 19 -10.65 12.40 -22.29
C SER A 19 -10.43 12.72 -20.81
N ALA A 20 -11.39 12.37 -19.96
CA ALA A 20 -11.14 12.38 -18.53
C ALA A 20 -9.91 11.49 -18.25
N PRO A 21 -9.01 11.88 -17.33
CA PRO A 21 -7.93 11.01 -16.93
C PRO A 21 -8.56 9.70 -16.48
N ALA A 22 -8.05 8.58 -16.98
CA ALA A 22 -8.42 7.28 -16.47
C ALA A 22 -8.09 7.29 -14.97
N LEU A 23 -9.07 7.01 -14.13
CA LEU A 23 -8.80 6.78 -12.71
C LEU A 23 -7.76 5.67 -12.66
N ALA A 24 -6.66 5.89 -11.96
CA ALA A 24 -5.67 4.86 -11.72
C ALA A 24 -6.41 3.63 -11.15
N GLN A 25 -6.16 2.46 -11.72
CA GLN A 25 -6.82 1.24 -11.28
C GLN A 25 -6.25 0.89 -9.91
N GLN A 26 -7.13 0.90 -8.90
CA GLN A 26 -6.79 0.49 -7.54
C GLN A 26 -6.73 -1.03 -7.45
N VAL A 27 -5.79 -1.55 -6.69
CA VAL A 27 -5.64 -2.97 -6.35
C VAL A 27 -5.88 -3.14 -4.86
N ASP A 28 -6.80 -4.03 -4.49
CA ASP A 28 -7.06 -4.37 -3.10
C ASP A 28 -6.38 -5.70 -2.75
N TYR A 29 -5.49 -5.66 -1.77
CA TYR A 29 -4.80 -6.81 -1.19
C TYR A 29 -5.64 -7.36 -0.04
N VAL A 30 -6.28 -8.52 -0.26
CA VAL A 30 -7.28 -9.08 0.65
C VAL A 30 -7.07 -10.59 0.78
N LEU A 31 -6.99 -11.10 1.99
CA LEU A 31 -6.96 -12.54 2.30
C LEU A 31 -8.26 -13.05 2.91
N ASP A 32 -9.00 -12.19 3.58
CA ASP A 32 -10.24 -12.54 4.28
C ASP A 32 -11.46 -12.51 3.34
N THR A 33 -12.60 -13.05 3.81
CA THR A 33 -13.89 -13.03 3.09
C THR A 33 -14.81 -11.87 3.52
N GLY A 34 -14.34 -11.03 4.45
CA GLY A 34 -15.11 -9.95 5.06
C GLY A 34 -15.95 -10.38 6.26
N VAL A 35 -15.81 -11.63 6.71
CA VAL A 35 -16.58 -12.19 7.83
C VAL A 35 -15.64 -12.68 8.92
N GLY A 36 -15.25 -11.79 9.83
CA GLY A 36 -14.54 -12.17 11.04
C GLY A 36 -15.43 -12.98 11.97
N THR A 37 -14.88 -14.01 12.60
CA THR A 37 -15.64 -14.87 13.49
C THR A 37 -15.01 -15.06 14.86
N PHE A 38 -13.76 -14.73 15.04
CA PHE A 38 -13.10 -14.76 16.33
C PHE A 38 -11.96 -13.75 16.41
N ASN A 39 -11.50 -13.48 17.62
CA ASN A 39 -10.46 -12.53 17.93
C ASN A 39 -9.36 -13.22 18.74
N LEU A 40 -8.13 -12.74 18.59
CA LEU A 40 -6.99 -13.19 19.36
C LEU A 40 -6.30 -12.03 20.06
N GLY A 41 -5.76 -12.34 21.25
CA GLY A 41 -4.95 -11.46 22.08
C GLY A 41 -4.20 -12.27 23.11
N PRO A 42 -3.36 -11.62 23.95
CA PRO A 42 -2.60 -12.30 25.00
C PRO A 42 -3.51 -12.82 26.09
N ALA A 43 -3.21 -14.01 26.60
CA ALA A 43 -3.94 -14.64 27.69
C ALA A 43 -3.01 -14.81 28.91
N GLY A 44 -3.33 -14.12 30.01
CA GLY A 44 -2.60 -14.22 31.25
C GLY A 44 -1.41 -13.26 31.41
N PHE A 45 -1.21 -12.31 30.49
CA PHE A 45 -0.15 -11.30 30.51
C PHE A 45 -0.46 -10.13 29.59
N ASP A 46 0.15 -8.98 29.82
CA ASP A 46 0.18 -7.86 28.91
C ASP A 46 1.27 -8.09 27.85
N ALA A 47 1.05 -7.69 26.60
CA ALA A 47 2.02 -7.85 25.54
C ALA A 47 1.91 -6.75 24.47
N ASN A 48 3.02 -6.49 23.78
CA ASN A 48 2.96 -5.92 22.44
C ASN A 48 2.56 -7.04 21.47
N VAL A 49 1.46 -6.84 20.77
CA VAL A 49 0.91 -7.79 19.81
C VAL A 49 1.14 -7.26 18.41
N THR A 50 1.81 -8.06 17.58
CA THR A 50 1.95 -7.81 16.15
C THR A 50 1.23 -8.91 15.40
N TRP A 51 0.31 -8.54 14.52
CA TRP A 51 -0.30 -9.48 13.57
C TRP A 51 -0.17 -8.93 12.16
N LEU A 52 0.11 -9.80 11.22
CA LEU A 52 0.38 -9.41 9.84
C LEU A 52 -0.15 -10.42 8.83
N ASN A 53 -0.42 -9.92 7.65
CA ASN A 53 -0.69 -10.71 6.45
C ASN A 53 0.45 -10.55 5.43
N VAL A 54 0.65 -11.61 4.65
CA VAL A 54 1.63 -11.68 3.56
C VAL A 54 0.93 -11.48 2.24
N PHE A 55 1.51 -10.69 1.35
CA PHE A 55 0.99 -10.45 0.01
C PHE A 55 2.10 -10.51 -1.03
N ASP A 56 1.75 -10.93 -2.23
CA ASP A 56 2.59 -10.75 -3.42
C ASP A 56 2.19 -9.45 -4.14
N THR A 57 3.15 -8.65 -4.54
CA THR A 57 2.91 -7.43 -5.30
C THR A 57 2.21 -7.75 -6.63
N VAL A 58 1.10 -7.09 -6.88
CA VAL A 58 0.30 -7.23 -8.11
C VAL A 58 0.56 -6.03 -9.02
N PRO A 59 0.80 -6.25 -10.34
CA PRO A 59 0.97 -5.15 -11.28
C PRO A 59 -0.18 -4.14 -11.23
N GLY A 60 0.15 -2.87 -11.05
CA GLY A 60 -0.80 -1.78 -10.86
C GLY A 60 -1.18 -1.52 -9.41
N GLY A 61 -0.56 -2.21 -8.46
CA GLY A 61 -0.74 -2.02 -7.01
C GLY A 61 0.56 -1.78 -6.23
N GLU A 62 1.64 -1.43 -6.92
CA GLU A 62 2.99 -1.35 -6.34
C GLU A 62 3.16 -0.23 -5.30
N LEU A 63 2.29 0.79 -5.32
CA LEU A 63 2.33 1.90 -4.36
C LEU A 63 1.19 1.75 -3.36
N ILE A 64 1.51 1.26 -2.16
CA ILE A 64 0.53 1.10 -1.08
C ILE A 64 0.21 2.46 -0.46
N THR A 65 -1.07 2.81 -0.41
CA THR A 65 -1.56 4.12 0.05
C THR A 65 -2.47 4.04 1.26
N GLU A 66 -3.06 2.87 1.52
CA GLU A 66 -4.01 2.68 2.62
C GLU A 66 -3.87 1.29 3.24
N ILE A 67 -4.12 1.20 4.55
CA ILE A 67 -4.29 -0.05 5.29
C ILE A 67 -5.68 -0.05 5.92
N SER A 68 -6.42 -1.13 5.76
CA SER A 68 -7.73 -1.33 6.38
C SER A 68 -7.67 -2.47 7.40
N VAL A 69 -8.16 -2.22 8.60
CA VAL A 69 -8.14 -3.17 9.72
C VAL A 69 -9.55 -3.34 10.28
N SER A 70 -9.99 -4.57 10.46
CA SER A 70 -11.13 -4.87 11.31
C SER A 70 -10.60 -5.35 12.66
N TYR A 71 -10.98 -4.63 13.70
CA TYR A 71 -10.56 -4.96 15.05
C TYR A 71 -11.54 -5.93 15.72
N GLY A 72 -10.98 -6.68 16.65
CA GLY A 72 -11.76 -7.54 17.53
C GLY A 72 -12.25 -6.81 18.78
N ASP A 73 -12.48 -7.57 19.83
CA ASP A 73 -12.82 -7.04 21.15
C ASP A 73 -11.54 -6.55 21.84
N ILE A 74 -11.28 -5.25 21.77
CA ILE A 74 -10.06 -4.64 22.32
C ILE A 74 -10.18 -4.41 23.81
N ALA A 75 -11.40 -4.13 24.30
CA ALA A 75 -11.61 -3.89 25.71
C ALA A 75 -11.52 -5.21 26.51
N ASP A 76 -10.86 -5.16 27.66
CA ASP A 76 -10.98 -6.22 28.65
C ASP A 76 -12.41 -6.25 29.24
N ASN A 77 -12.68 -7.24 30.11
CA ASN A 77 -13.98 -7.39 30.76
C ASN A 77 -14.37 -6.19 31.65
N SER A 78 -13.45 -5.26 31.92
CA SER A 78 -13.69 -4.02 32.69
C SER A 78 -13.86 -2.79 31.78
N GLY A 79 -13.73 -2.94 30.48
CA GLY A 79 -13.80 -1.86 29.48
C GLY A 79 -12.49 -1.08 29.36
N ASN A 80 -11.37 -1.62 29.84
CA ASN A 80 -10.05 -1.03 29.72
C ASN A 80 -9.39 -1.50 28.41
N LEU A 81 -8.85 -0.56 27.63
CA LEU A 81 -8.20 -0.83 26.34
C LEU A 81 -6.68 -1.04 26.46
N GLY A 82 -6.08 -0.65 27.58
CA GLY A 82 -4.63 -0.54 27.72
C GLY A 82 -4.08 0.67 26.95
N SER A 83 -4.07 0.60 25.62
CA SER A 83 -3.67 1.70 24.74
C SER A 83 -4.63 1.78 23.56
N ASP A 84 -4.89 2.99 23.08
CA ASP A 84 -5.62 3.26 21.82
C ASP A 84 -4.67 3.52 20.64
N ALA A 85 -3.35 3.54 20.90
CA ALA A 85 -2.34 3.72 19.89
C ALA A 85 -2.15 2.45 19.04
N VAL A 86 -2.12 2.62 17.73
CA VAL A 86 -1.88 1.56 16.74
C VAL A 86 -0.72 1.98 15.86
N THR A 87 0.23 1.08 15.64
CA THR A 87 1.23 1.24 14.59
C THR A 87 0.86 0.34 13.42
N LEU A 88 0.70 0.95 12.25
CA LEU A 88 0.53 0.25 10.98
C LEU A 88 1.88 0.23 10.27
N ALA A 89 2.26 -0.90 9.68
CA ALA A 89 3.55 -1.02 9.02
C ALA A 89 3.45 -1.77 7.70
N ILE A 90 4.27 -1.34 6.74
CA ILE A 90 4.60 -2.09 5.54
C ILE A 90 6.03 -2.57 5.67
N LEU A 91 6.25 -3.86 5.46
CA LEU A 91 7.57 -4.48 5.51
C LEU A 91 7.83 -5.21 4.18
N ASN A 92 9.07 -5.20 3.75
CA ASN A 92 9.52 -5.99 2.61
C ASN A 92 9.99 -7.37 3.09
N ASP A 93 9.85 -8.38 2.24
CA ASP A 93 10.47 -9.70 2.39
C ASP A 93 11.67 -9.80 1.45
N PRO A 94 12.90 -9.60 1.92
CA PRO A 94 14.08 -9.57 1.05
C PRO A 94 14.38 -10.89 0.35
N THR A 95 13.94 -12.01 0.95
CA THR A 95 14.18 -13.37 0.42
C THR A 95 13.02 -13.91 -0.39
N ASN A 96 11.85 -13.25 -0.34
CA ASN A 96 10.60 -13.67 -0.97
C ASN A 96 10.18 -15.11 -0.58
N ASP A 97 10.42 -15.47 0.68
CA ASP A 97 10.09 -16.81 1.19
C ASP A 97 8.83 -16.84 2.07
N GLN A 98 8.20 -15.66 2.27
CA GLN A 98 6.99 -15.46 3.07
C GLN A 98 7.20 -15.64 4.59
N ASP A 99 8.44 -15.74 5.04
CA ASP A 99 8.81 -15.78 6.44
C ASP A 99 9.17 -14.37 6.94
N PRO A 100 8.43 -13.77 7.88
CA PRO A 100 8.69 -12.42 8.35
C PRO A 100 9.90 -12.30 9.28
N SER A 101 10.67 -13.35 9.52
CA SER A 101 11.83 -13.34 10.44
C SER A 101 12.98 -12.44 9.95
N ASP A 102 13.09 -12.21 8.67
CA ASP A 102 14.09 -11.31 8.04
C ASP A 102 13.45 -10.07 7.40
N ALA A 103 12.18 -9.81 7.72
CA ALA A 103 11.44 -8.68 7.17
C ALA A 103 12.11 -7.34 7.48
N VAL A 104 12.07 -6.43 6.51
CA VAL A 104 12.62 -5.08 6.63
C VAL A 104 11.51 -4.05 6.59
N VAL A 105 11.44 -3.18 7.59
CA VAL A 105 10.44 -2.12 7.66
C VAL A 105 10.66 -1.12 6.52
N LEU A 106 9.66 -0.91 5.68
CA LEU A 106 9.64 0.10 4.64
C LEU A 106 9.02 1.40 5.15
N SER A 107 7.89 1.30 5.84
CA SER A 107 7.21 2.46 6.42
C SER A 107 6.40 2.09 7.65
N THR A 108 6.17 3.08 8.53
CA THR A 108 5.26 2.98 9.66
C THR A 108 4.37 4.20 9.75
N THR A 109 3.11 3.99 10.10
CA THR A 109 2.13 5.06 10.35
C THR A 109 1.55 4.88 11.75
N GLN A 110 1.61 5.94 12.55
CA GLN A 110 0.95 5.97 13.85
C GLN A 110 -0.52 6.35 13.67
N ALA A 111 -1.40 5.57 14.27
CA ALA A 111 -2.83 5.73 14.18
C ALA A 111 -3.48 5.55 15.56
N THR A 112 -4.77 5.78 15.63
CA THR A 112 -5.57 5.52 16.81
C THR A 112 -6.63 4.48 16.44
N TRP A 113 -6.79 3.48 17.28
CA TRP A 113 -7.86 2.51 17.15
C TRP A 113 -9.25 3.22 17.19
N VAL A 114 -10.15 2.74 16.35
CA VAL A 114 -11.53 3.21 16.29
C VAL A 114 -12.46 2.00 16.39
N ASP A 115 -13.36 2.02 17.37
CA ASP A 115 -14.40 1.00 17.49
C ASP A 115 -15.47 1.22 16.40
N THR A 116 -15.48 0.36 15.40
CA THR A 116 -16.52 0.33 14.36
C THR A 116 -17.48 -0.83 14.53
N GLY A 117 -17.25 -1.66 15.55
CA GLY A 117 -17.92 -2.92 15.70
C GLY A 117 -17.22 -4.07 14.97
N PHE A 118 -17.49 -5.28 15.44
CA PHE A 118 -16.88 -6.50 14.93
C PHE A 118 -17.20 -6.75 13.44
N GLY A 119 -16.17 -6.99 12.65
CA GLY A 119 -16.30 -7.27 11.22
C GLY A 119 -16.33 -6.04 10.31
N GLU A 120 -16.37 -4.83 10.89
CA GLU A 120 -16.30 -3.59 10.13
C GLU A 120 -14.85 -3.12 10.02
N PHE A 121 -14.49 -2.55 8.88
CA PHE A 121 -13.12 -2.08 8.62
C PHE A 121 -12.98 -0.58 8.87
N VAL A 122 -11.86 -0.22 9.52
CA VAL A 122 -11.34 1.15 9.54
C VAL A 122 -10.22 1.24 8.51
N THR A 123 -10.28 2.23 7.64
CA THR A 123 -9.23 2.50 6.64
C THR A 123 -8.40 3.68 7.09
N TYR A 124 -7.10 3.49 7.08
CA TYR A 124 -6.09 4.49 7.45
C TYR A 124 -5.26 4.83 6.22
N PRO A 125 -5.20 6.11 5.83
CA PRO A 125 -4.20 6.54 4.87
C PRO A 125 -2.81 6.40 5.50
N ILE A 126 -1.85 5.92 4.73
CA ILE A 126 -0.46 5.77 5.13
C ILE A 126 0.45 6.62 4.24
N GLU A 127 1.70 6.81 4.64
CA GLU A 127 2.71 7.35 3.72
C GLU A 127 2.82 6.41 2.52
N PRO A 128 2.66 6.91 1.28
CA PRO A 128 2.72 6.07 0.09
C PRO A 128 4.03 5.28 0.05
N THR A 129 3.93 3.96 0.02
CA THR A 129 5.06 3.05 0.17
C THR A 129 5.15 2.11 -1.03
N VAL A 130 6.29 2.13 -1.73
CA VAL A 130 6.54 1.23 -2.86
C VAL A 130 6.87 -0.16 -2.33
N VAL A 131 6.23 -1.17 -2.90
CA VAL A 131 6.48 -2.60 -2.64
C VAL A 131 6.85 -3.32 -3.92
N ASP A 132 7.72 -4.34 -3.81
CA ASP A 132 8.12 -5.22 -4.89
C ASP A 132 8.30 -6.64 -4.35
N GLY A 133 7.86 -7.65 -5.10
CA GLY A 133 7.87 -9.04 -4.65
C GLY A 133 6.91 -9.30 -3.49
N VAL A 134 7.37 -10.06 -2.48
CA VAL A 134 6.59 -10.34 -1.27
C VAL A 134 6.72 -9.20 -0.26
N PHE A 135 5.60 -8.82 0.34
CA PHE A 135 5.58 -7.82 1.39
C PHE A 135 4.57 -8.17 2.49
N PHE A 136 4.75 -7.56 3.67
CA PHE A 136 3.88 -7.77 4.81
C PHE A 136 3.14 -6.48 5.17
N VAL A 137 1.88 -6.63 5.55
CA VAL A 137 1.06 -5.57 6.14
C VAL A 137 0.82 -5.92 7.59
N ALA A 138 1.39 -5.15 8.49
CA ALA A 138 1.39 -5.42 9.92
C ALA A 138 0.61 -4.37 10.72
N VAL A 139 -0.01 -4.85 11.80
CA VAL A 139 -0.65 -4.04 12.83
C VAL A 139 0.01 -4.36 14.16
N VAL A 140 0.39 -3.33 14.91
CA VAL A 140 1.06 -3.45 16.21
C VAL A 140 0.32 -2.66 17.26
N MET A 141 0.03 -3.29 18.41
CA MET A 141 -0.62 -2.64 19.54
C MET A 141 -0.03 -3.14 20.87
N ASP A 142 0.03 -2.25 21.86
CA ASP A 142 0.19 -2.65 23.26
C ASP A 142 -1.15 -3.09 23.81
N VAL A 143 -1.24 -4.33 24.25
CA VAL A 143 -2.48 -5.00 24.60
C VAL A 143 -2.39 -5.52 26.03
N ILE A 144 -3.38 -5.20 26.85
CA ILE A 144 -3.48 -5.73 28.21
C ILE A 144 -4.12 -7.12 28.21
N GLU A 145 -3.86 -7.88 29.28
CA GLU A 145 -4.46 -9.19 29.51
C GLU A 145 -5.99 -9.17 29.32
N GLY A 146 -6.48 -10.08 28.49
CA GLY A 146 -7.91 -10.29 28.24
C GLY A 146 -8.49 -9.49 27.08
N ALA A 147 -7.76 -8.51 26.54
CA ALA A 147 -8.16 -7.84 25.30
C ALA A 147 -7.73 -8.66 24.08
N ASN A 148 -8.57 -8.69 23.05
CA ASN A 148 -8.38 -9.51 21.86
C ASN A 148 -8.52 -8.66 20.57
N PRO A 149 -7.53 -7.81 20.24
CA PRO A 149 -7.66 -6.84 19.16
C PRO A 149 -7.58 -7.43 17.76
N ALA A 150 -6.91 -8.57 17.59
CA ALA A 150 -6.67 -9.15 16.27
C ALA A 150 -7.88 -9.97 15.80
N SER A 151 -8.66 -9.41 14.89
CA SER A 151 -9.81 -10.10 14.28
C SER A 151 -9.37 -11.03 13.15
N ALA A 152 -9.98 -12.21 13.10
CA ALA A 152 -9.59 -13.26 12.16
C ALA A 152 -10.80 -13.91 11.47
N ASP A 153 -10.59 -14.31 10.21
CA ASP A 153 -11.52 -15.01 9.36
C ASP A 153 -11.06 -16.45 9.06
N PRO A 154 -11.68 -17.47 9.68
CA PRO A 154 -11.35 -18.87 9.42
C PRO A 154 -11.86 -19.39 8.07
N ASN A 155 -12.72 -18.63 7.39
CA ASN A 155 -13.23 -18.99 6.07
C ASN A 155 -12.33 -18.50 4.93
N SER A 156 -11.22 -17.84 5.26
CA SER A 156 -10.24 -17.39 4.29
C SER A 156 -9.71 -18.55 3.43
N PRO A 157 -9.62 -18.39 2.11
CA PRO A 157 -9.02 -19.40 1.23
C PRO A 157 -7.57 -19.73 1.56
N SER A 158 -6.84 -18.81 2.19
CA SER A 158 -5.45 -19.03 2.62
C SER A 158 -5.35 -19.99 3.82
N ALA A 159 -6.45 -20.22 4.56
CA ALA A 159 -6.46 -21.03 5.78
C ALA A 159 -5.31 -20.68 6.76
N GLY A 160 -4.92 -19.41 6.81
CA GLY A 160 -3.86 -18.90 7.69
C GLY A 160 -2.42 -19.11 7.21
N THR A 161 -2.21 -19.65 5.99
CA THR A 161 -0.84 -19.86 5.44
C THR A 161 -0.13 -18.56 5.07
N LEU A 162 -0.81 -17.44 5.08
CA LEU A 162 -0.29 -16.12 4.77
C LEU A 162 -0.51 -15.14 5.94
N SER A 163 -0.53 -15.67 7.18
CA SER A 163 -0.85 -14.87 8.36
C SER A 163 -0.01 -15.29 9.57
N TRP A 164 0.54 -14.32 10.28
CA TRP A 164 1.42 -14.51 11.42
C TRP A 164 0.99 -13.68 12.62
N LEU A 165 1.33 -14.15 13.82
CA LEU A 165 1.09 -13.50 15.09
C LEU A 165 2.36 -13.53 15.94
N PHE A 166 2.68 -12.41 16.57
CA PHE A 166 3.83 -12.25 17.44
C PHE A 166 3.39 -11.63 18.77
N TYR A 167 3.94 -12.13 19.87
CA TYR A 167 3.84 -11.50 21.18
C TYR A 167 5.24 -11.12 21.67
N ASN A 168 5.42 -9.83 21.95
CA ASN A 168 6.66 -9.27 22.45
C ASN A 168 6.40 -8.49 23.74
N PRO A 169 7.41 -8.34 24.65
CA PRO A 169 7.30 -7.41 25.77
C PRO A 169 7.33 -5.94 25.34
N GLU A 170 7.97 -5.65 24.19
CA GLU A 170 8.11 -4.31 23.59
C GLU A 170 7.96 -4.43 22.06
N PRO A 171 7.53 -3.36 21.36
CA PRO A 171 7.44 -3.36 19.90
C PRO A 171 8.78 -3.68 19.25
N ASN A 172 8.83 -4.65 18.34
CA ASN A 172 10.05 -5.04 17.65
C ASN A 172 9.76 -5.44 16.19
N LEU A 173 9.49 -4.45 15.35
CA LEU A 173 9.30 -4.68 13.90
C LEU A 173 10.61 -4.91 13.14
N ASP A 174 11.76 -4.46 13.71
CA ASP A 174 13.06 -4.59 13.06
C ASP A 174 13.68 -6.00 13.22
N ASP A 175 13.12 -6.84 14.09
CA ASP A 175 13.61 -8.20 14.35
C ASP A 175 12.46 -9.10 14.84
N LEU A 176 11.51 -9.37 13.96
CA LEU A 176 10.36 -10.24 14.24
C LEU A 176 10.80 -11.66 14.58
N GLY A 177 11.90 -12.12 14.02
CA GLY A 177 12.46 -13.46 14.25
C GLY A 177 12.93 -13.69 15.70
N SER A 178 13.25 -12.64 16.46
CA SER A 178 13.62 -12.75 17.89
C SER A 178 12.44 -12.77 18.84
N SER A 179 11.22 -12.69 18.34
CA SER A 179 9.99 -12.70 19.16
C SER A 179 9.92 -13.95 20.04
N PRO A 180 9.65 -13.82 21.34
CA PRO A 180 9.56 -14.99 22.24
C PRO A 180 8.35 -15.88 21.94
N PHE A 181 7.37 -15.37 21.22
CA PHE A 181 6.23 -16.14 20.71
C PHE A 181 5.96 -15.76 19.27
N ILE A 182 6.04 -16.75 18.41
CA ILE A 182 5.75 -16.66 16.98
C ILE A 182 4.73 -17.74 16.65
N LEU A 183 3.64 -17.37 16.00
CA LEU A 183 2.63 -18.32 15.53
C LEU A 183 2.33 -18.06 14.06
N HIS A 184 2.61 -19.05 13.24
CA HIS A 184 2.06 -19.13 11.90
C HIS A 184 0.61 -19.62 11.99
N MET A 185 -0.34 -18.85 11.48
CA MET A 185 -1.76 -19.09 11.76
C MET A 185 -2.28 -20.43 11.26
N SER A 186 -1.68 -21.02 10.21
CA SER A 186 -2.05 -22.36 9.74
C SER A 186 -1.67 -23.49 10.71
N GLU A 187 -0.70 -23.24 11.59
CA GLU A 187 -0.22 -24.23 12.59
C GLU A 187 -0.95 -24.12 13.92
N GLY A 188 -1.73 -23.05 14.09
CA GLY A 188 -2.53 -22.79 15.27
C GLY A 188 -3.76 -23.70 15.38
N PRO A 189 -4.43 -23.68 16.54
CA PRO A 189 -5.67 -24.44 16.75
C PRO A 189 -6.85 -23.91 15.93
N PHE A 190 -6.72 -22.70 15.38
CA PHE A 190 -7.75 -22.02 14.58
C PHE A 190 -7.11 -21.36 13.34
N PRO A 191 -6.85 -22.13 12.27
CA PRO A 191 -6.32 -21.58 11.03
C PRO A 191 -7.23 -20.48 10.48
N ALA A 192 -6.67 -19.28 10.25
CA ALA A 192 -7.44 -18.12 9.81
C ALA A 192 -6.52 -17.07 9.18
N ALA A 193 -7.07 -16.21 8.33
CA ALA A 193 -6.39 -14.98 7.93
C ALA A 193 -6.80 -13.82 8.85
N TRP A 194 -5.85 -12.91 9.09
CA TRP A 194 -6.18 -11.67 9.76
C TRP A 194 -7.06 -10.78 8.88
N MET A 195 -7.97 -10.06 9.49
CA MET A 195 -8.78 -9.05 8.81
C MET A 195 -7.98 -7.75 8.67
N VAL A 196 -6.89 -7.84 7.92
CA VAL A 196 -5.97 -6.75 7.58
C VAL A 196 -5.80 -6.74 6.07
N ARG A 197 -6.03 -5.59 5.46
CA ARG A 197 -6.00 -5.38 4.02
C ARG A 197 -5.11 -4.19 3.68
N ALA A 198 -4.65 -4.13 2.45
CA ALA A 198 -4.01 -2.95 1.91
C ALA A 198 -4.63 -2.55 0.57
N THR A 199 -4.49 -1.28 0.25
CA THR A 199 -4.89 -0.72 -1.04
C THR A 199 -3.65 -0.16 -1.72
N GLY A 200 -3.39 -0.64 -2.92
CA GLY A 200 -2.31 -0.17 -3.78
C GLY A 200 -2.85 0.49 -5.04
N VAL A 201 -2.05 1.40 -5.57
CA VAL A 201 -2.27 2.03 -6.87
C VAL A 201 -1.05 1.80 -7.75
N PRO A 202 -1.15 1.97 -9.08
CA PRO A 202 0.02 1.89 -9.92
C PRO A 202 1.10 2.84 -9.38
N ASN A 203 2.27 2.29 -9.12
CA ASN A 203 3.44 3.14 -8.98
C ASN A 203 3.72 3.68 -10.39
N ALA A 204 3.14 4.86 -10.67
CA ALA A 204 3.30 5.50 -11.97
C ALA A 204 4.77 5.83 -12.27
N GLY A 205 5.67 5.33 -11.42
CA GLY A 205 7.08 5.60 -11.48
C GLY A 205 7.34 7.11 -11.53
N CYS A 206 8.41 7.58 -11.00
CA CYS A 206 8.79 8.96 -11.26
C CYS A 206 8.99 9.11 -12.78
N PRO A 207 8.22 9.93 -13.52
CA PRO A 207 8.34 10.03 -14.98
C PRO A 207 9.73 10.48 -15.44
N ILE A 208 10.55 10.89 -14.48
CA ILE A 208 11.91 11.38 -14.68
C ILE A 208 12.98 10.49 -14.03
N ASP A 209 12.60 9.39 -13.40
CA ASP A 209 13.48 8.27 -13.04
C ASP A 209 13.73 7.44 -14.32
N PHE A 210 14.67 7.92 -15.12
CA PHE A 210 14.93 7.38 -16.45
C PHE A 210 15.72 6.05 -16.42
N ASN A 211 16.36 5.73 -15.30
CA ASN A 211 17.06 4.46 -15.13
C ASN A 211 16.23 3.43 -14.35
N ASN A 212 15.07 3.84 -13.79
CA ASN A 212 14.13 3.04 -12.99
C ASN A 212 14.80 2.36 -11.78
N ASP A 213 15.72 3.06 -11.10
CA ASP A 213 16.35 2.55 -9.88
C ASP A 213 15.65 3.03 -8.59
N GLY A 214 14.60 3.83 -8.73
CA GLY A 214 13.81 4.39 -7.62
C GLY A 214 14.47 5.58 -6.92
N THR A 215 15.63 6.03 -7.39
CA THR A 215 16.37 7.15 -6.80
C THR A 215 16.59 8.26 -7.82
N LEU A 216 16.03 9.43 -7.56
CA LEU A 216 16.22 10.55 -8.47
C LEU A 216 17.60 11.19 -8.28
N ASP A 217 18.55 10.88 -9.18
CA ASP A 217 19.91 11.36 -9.09
C ASP A 217 20.53 11.75 -10.46
N PHE A 218 21.86 11.92 -10.49
CA PHE A 218 22.59 12.28 -11.72
C PHE A 218 22.46 11.22 -12.83
N PHE A 219 22.24 9.96 -12.49
CA PHE A 219 22.10 8.89 -13.49
C PHE A 219 20.82 9.05 -14.31
N ASP A 220 19.73 9.60 -13.73
CA ASP A 220 18.50 9.95 -14.46
C ASP A 220 18.72 11.08 -15.43
N VAL A 221 19.45 12.12 -15.01
CA VAL A 221 19.84 13.21 -15.91
C VAL A 221 20.59 12.67 -17.11
N SER A 222 21.54 11.74 -16.86
CA SER A 222 22.32 11.10 -17.91
C SER A 222 21.47 10.24 -18.84
N ALA A 223 20.54 9.45 -18.28
CA ALA A 223 19.62 8.60 -19.02
C ALA A 223 18.65 9.44 -19.86
N PHE A 224 18.06 10.50 -19.30
CA PHE A 224 17.24 11.45 -20.03
C PHE A 224 17.97 12.07 -21.21
N LEU A 225 19.19 12.57 -21.00
CA LEU A 225 19.95 13.18 -22.09
C LEU A 225 20.28 12.20 -23.22
N ASN A 226 20.55 10.94 -22.88
CA ASN A 226 20.75 9.89 -23.88
C ASN A 226 19.50 9.61 -24.68
N ALA A 227 18.34 9.47 -24.03
CA ALA A 227 17.04 9.28 -24.66
C ALA A 227 16.66 10.48 -25.54
N PHE A 228 16.86 11.71 -25.04
CA PHE A 228 16.60 12.94 -25.77
C PHE A 228 17.44 13.06 -27.05
N LEU A 229 18.76 12.76 -26.97
CA LEU A 229 19.66 12.76 -28.12
C LEU A 229 19.31 11.67 -29.14
N ALA A 230 18.78 10.54 -28.68
CA ALA A 230 18.29 9.46 -29.54
C ALA A 230 16.92 9.75 -30.15
N SER A 231 16.26 10.84 -29.75
CA SER A 231 14.85 11.13 -30.08
C SER A 231 13.92 9.98 -29.66
N ASP A 232 14.21 9.38 -28.51
CA ASP A 232 13.37 8.33 -27.91
C ASP A 232 12.08 8.96 -27.38
N PRO A 233 10.89 8.44 -27.74
CA PRO A 233 9.61 8.98 -27.30
C PRO A 233 9.46 9.16 -25.78
N ILE A 234 10.19 8.42 -24.95
CA ILE A 234 10.20 8.57 -23.50
C ILE A 234 10.71 9.96 -23.05
N ALA A 235 11.53 10.63 -23.87
CA ALA A 235 12.07 11.95 -23.59
C ALA A 235 11.21 13.11 -24.11
N ASP A 236 10.08 12.82 -24.77
CA ASP A 236 9.06 13.80 -25.17
C ASP A 236 8.12 14.05 -23.96
N LEU A 237 8.59 14.83 -23.02
CA LEU A 237 7.92 15.02 -21.71
C LEU A 237 6.75 16.00 -21.76
N ASP A 238 6.62 16.79 -22.82
CA ASP A 238 5.45 17.64 -23.05
C ASP A 238 4.42 17.02 -24.02
N GLY A 239 4.75 15.85 -24.61
CA GLY A 239 3.88 15.05 -25.46
C GLY A 239 3.56 15.68 -26.81
N ASN A 240 4.37 16.64 -27.29
CA ASN A 240 4.10 17.36 -28.52
C ASN A 240 4.74 16.72 -29.79
N GLY A 241 5.53 15.65 -29.63
CA GLY A 241 6.22 14.91 -30.66
C GLY A 241 7.50 15.60 -31.19
N ALA A 242 7.98 16.65 -30.52
CA ALA A 242 9.15 17.41 -30.93
C ALA A 242 10.17 17.52 -29.79
N PHE A 243 11.33 16.92 -29.95
CA PHE A 243 12.41 16.94 -28.95
C PHE A 243 13.10 18.31 -28.94
N ASN A 244 12.80 19.15 -27.95
CA ASN A 244 13.25 20.52 -27.87
C ASN A 244 13.44 21.03 -26.43
N PHE A 245 13.65 22.33 -26.26
CA PHE A 245 13.87 22.95 -24.95
C PHE A 245 12.71 22.73 -23.96
N PHE A 246 11.49 22.55 -24.44
CA PHE A 246 10.33 22.38 -23.54
C PHE A 246 10.38 21.03 -22.81
N ASP A 247 10.89 19.97 -23.44
CA ASP A 247 11.11 18.67 -22.80
C ASP A 247 12.18 18.77 -21.72
N VAL A 248 13.30 19.44 -22.04
CA VAL A 248 14.36 19.68 -21.07
C VAL A 248 13.86 20.51 -19.89
N SER A 249 13.04 21.53 -20.16
CA SER A 249 12.43 22.36 -19.12
C SER A 249 11.45 21.55 -18.26
N SER A 250 10.65 20.67 -18.87
CA SER A 250 9.75 19.76 -18.17
C SER A 250 10.52 18.80 -17.25
N PHE A 251 11.58 18.18 -17.78
CA PHE A 251 12.47 17.34 -16.98
C PHE A 251 13.03 18.08 -15.76
N LEU A 252 13.64 19.24 -15.95
CA LEU A 252 14.27 20.01 -14.88
C LEU A 252 13.26 20.49 -13.82
N ASN A 253 12.04 20.85 -14.22
CA ASN A 253 11.00 21.26 -13.28
C ASN A 253 10.56 20.08 -12.41
N GLN A 254 10.34 18.91 -13.02
CA GLN A 254 9.97 17.70 -12.30
C GLN A 254 11.13 17.22 -11.42
N TYR A 255 12.38 17.27 -11.91
CA TYR A 255 13.57 16.92 -11.15
C TYR A 255 13.74 17.79 -9.89
N ALA A 256 13.46 19.10 -10.01
CA ALA A 256 13.49 20.02 -8.87
C ALA A 256 12.35 19.82 -7.87
N ALA A 257 11.21 19.32 -8.35
CA ALA A 257 10.06 19.00 -7.49
C ALA A 257 10.25 17.68 -6.73
N GLY A 258 11.12 16.80 -7.25
CA GLY A 258 11.27 15.44 -6.75
C GLY A 258 10.20 14.50 -7.29
N CYS A 259 10.39 13.20 -7.06
CA CYS A 259 9.35 12.21 -7.30
C CYS A 259 8.33 12.24 -6.14
N PRO A 260 7.04 11.98 -6.43
CA PRO A 260 6.01 11.84 -5.39
C PRO A 260 6.30 10.66 -4.49
#